data_0d609f2e2b0ad038a228dbd9306c2de5
#
_entry.id   0d609f2e2b0ad038a228dbd9306c2de5
#
_cell.length_a   1.000
_cell.length_b   1.000
_cell.length_c   1.000
_cell.angle_alpha   90.00
_cell.angle_beta   90.00
_cell.angle_gamma   90.00
#
_symmetry.space_group_name_H-M   'P 1'
#
loop_
_entity.id
_entity.type
_entity.pdbx_description
1 polymer ?
#
loop_
_entity_poly.entity_id
_entity_poly.type
_entity_poly.pdbx_seq_one_letter_code
_entity_poly.pdbx_strand_id
1 'polypeptide(L)'
;MADINSFSLRISVDTKAKVKIGDFSRNGKTRSREAPQGLDHDYAADATLVPLGILNLKSDCTDIIFGTSSETSDFIVDGLEVWWNKHKASYADIKELVINLDNGPSVSSSRTQFIHRMIGFSENTGLQIHLIYYPPYHSKYNPVERCWSNLERHWNGEILNSVEKAIKWASTMTWKGIKASVSLIDKVYEKGISLTKKEMAQYQSKIKRSSNLPKWDVRILPAYPVAIV
;
A
#
# COMPACT_ATOMS: atom_id res chain seq x y z
N MET A 1 -8.17 20.13 -4.77
CA MET A 1 -9.63 20.34 -4.90
C MET A 1 -10.48 19.08 -4.65
N ALA A 2 -9.93 17.86 -4.61
CA ALA A 2 -10.71 16.65 -4.28
C ALA A 2 -11.09 16.51 -2.79
N ASP A 3 -10.52 17.31 -1.92
CA ASP A 3 -10.75 17.24 -0.46
C ASP A 3 -12.03 17.98 0.01
N ILE A 4 -12.78 18.56 -0.91
CA ILE A 4 -14.01 19.33 -0.63
C ILE A 4 -15.26 18.45 -0.76
N ASN A 5 -15.16 17.29 -1.39
CA ASN A 5 -16.30 16.40 -1.57
C ASN A 5 -16.45 15.47 -0.35
N SER A 6 -17.54 15.62 0.39
CA SER A 6 -17.85 14.80 1.57
C SER A 6 -18.00 13.31 1.27
N PHE A 7 -18.22 12.94 0.00
CA PHE A 7 -18.36 11.56 -0.47
C PHE A 7 -17.05 10.96 -1.01
N SER A 8 -15.95 11.69 -0.95
CA SER A 8 -14.62 11.22 -1.37
C SER A 8 -13.73 10.95 -0.17
N LEU A 9 -13.03 9.83 -0.18
CA LEU A 9 -11.96 9.50 0.75
C LEU A 9 -10.64 9.48 0.00
N ARG A 10 -9.62 10.16 0.55
CA ARG A 10 -8.28 10.18 -0.04
C ARG A 10 -7.29 9.42 0.83
N ILE A 11 -6.59 8.48 0.22
CA ILE A 11 -5.49 7.72 0.83
C ILE A 11 -4.21 7.89 0.03
N SER A 12 -3.09 7.69 0.71
CA SER A 12 -1.75 7.59 0.12
C SER A 12 -1.26 6.16 0.31
N VAL A 13 -0.82 5.54 -0.77
CA VAL A 13 -0.42 4.13 -0.80
C VAL A 13 1.00 4.00 -1.35
N ASP A 14 1.81 3.18 -0.72
CA ASP A 14 3.19 2.90 -1.13
C ASP A 14 3.67 1.56 -0.57
N THR A 15 4.62 0.94 -1.26
CA THR A 15 5.35 -0.22 -0.76
C THR A 15 6.76 0.17 -0.36
N LYS A 16 7.16 -0.25 0.84
CA LYS A 16 8.52 -0.06 1.32
C LYS A 16 9.45 -1.15 0.75
N ALA A 17 10.71 -0.82 0.61
CA ALA A 17 11.77 -1.80 0.35
C ALA A 17 11.65 -2.99 1.31
N LYS A 18 11.90 -4.18 0.77
CA LYS A 18 11.80 -5.45 1.50
C LYS A 18 12.61 -5.45 2.78
N VAL A 19 12.02 -6.00 3.82
CA VAL A 19 12.63 -6.12 5.14
C VAL A 19 13.14 -7.54 5.32
N LYS A 20 14.44 -7.71 5.46
CA LYS A 20 15.07 -8.98 5.80
C LYS A 20 14.74 -9.34 7.26
N ILE A 21 14.33 -10.57 7.49
CA ILE A 21 14.11 -11.16 8.81
C ILE A 21 15.26 -12.12 9.10
N GLY A 22 15.80 -12.06 10.29
CA GLY A 22 16.97 -12.79 10.73
C GLY A 22 17.79 -11.96 11.72
N ASP A 23 18.92 -12.47 12.15
CA ASP A 23 19.79 -11.83 13.14
C ASP A 23 20.65 -10.69 12.55
N PHE A 24 20.03 -9.82 11.74
CA PHE A 24 20.69 -8.69 11.11
C PHE A 24 20.71 -7.45 12.00
N SER A 25 21.85 -6.75 12.02
CA SER A 25 21.93 -5.41 12.61
C SER A 25 21.06 -4.43 11.81
N ARG A 26 20.28 -3.62 12.51
CA ARG A 26 19.44 -2.57 11.92
C ARG A 26 19.85 -1.16 12.30
N ASN A 27 21.12 -0.99 12.68
CA ASN A 27 21.62 0.26 13.21
C ASN A 27 20.88 0.74 14.48
N GLY A 28 21.26 1.89 15.00
CA GLY A 28 20.64 2.47 16.19
C GLY A 28 21.28 2.00 17.49
N LYS A 29 20.60 2.28 18.60
CA LYS A 29 21.07 1.96 19.95
C LYS A 29 19.94 1.28 20.71
N THR A 30 20.23 0.16 21.36
CA THR A 30 19.32 -0.48 22.30
C THR A 30 19.80 -0.26 23.73
N ARG A 31 18.87 -0.27 24.69
CA ARG A 31 19.17 -0.26 26.11
C ARG A 31 19.03 -1.69 26.63
N SER A 32 20.09 -2.46 26.49
CA SER A 32 20.16 -3.84 27.02
C SER A 32 21.41 -3.98 27.90
N ARG A 33 21.42 -5.01 28.79
CA ARG A 33 22.59 -5.32 29.60
C ARG A 33 23.75 -5.82 28.77
N GLU A 34 23.45 -6.49 27.67
CA GLU A 34 24.43 -7.00 26.70
C GLU A 34 24.05 -6.48 25.32
N ALA A 35 25.05 -6.06 24.54
CA ALA A 35 24.81 -5.60 23.18
C ALA A 35 24.33 -6.79 22.32
N PRO A 36 23.18 -6.70 21.64
CA PRO A 36 22.75 -7.74 20.71
C PRO A 36 23.77 -7.84 19.57
N GLN A 37 24.24 -9.05 19.30
CA GLN A 37 25.13 -9.31 18.17
C GLN A 37 24.27 -9.52 16.94
N GLY A 38 24.53 -8.73 15.88
CA GLY A 38 23.87 -8.88 14.59
C GLY A 38 24.84 -9.34 13.52
N LEU A 39 24.34 -10.14 12.60
CA LEU A 39 25.07 -10.55 11.39
C LEU A 39 25.22 -9.38 10.43
N ASP A 40 26.26 -9.41 9.60
CA ASP A 40 26.44 -8.47 8.50
C ASP A 40 25.42 -8.73 7.35
N HIS A 41 25.29 -7.78 6.44
CA HIS A 41 24.24 -7.78 5.40
C HIS A 41 24.34 -8.90 4.36
N ASP A 42 25.48 -9.57 4.27
CA ASP A 42 25.79 -10.55 3.23
C ASP A 42 25.21 -11.96 3.50
N TYR A 43 24.63 -12.17 4.68
CA TYR A 43 24.00 -13.44 5.01
C TYR A 43 22.59 -13.58 4.42
N ALA A 44 22.19 -14.84 4.13
CA ALA A 44 20.85 -15.16 3.69
C ALA A 44 19.83 -14.81 4.79
N ALA A 45 18.73 -14.20 4.39
CA ALA A 45 17.65 -13.92 5.33
C ALA A 45 16.77 -15.15 5.54
N ASP A 46 16.32 -15.37 6.77
CA ASP A 46 15.40 -16.46 7.11
C ASP A 46 14.02 -16.29 6.46
N ALA A 47 13.59 -15.04 6.36
CA ALA A 47 12.37 -14.64 5.67
C ALA A 47 12.50 -13.20 5.15
N THR A 48 11.55 -12.79 4.32
CA THR A 48 11.47 -11.41 3.83
C THR A 48 10.04 -10.92 3.93
N LEU A 49 9.86 -9.72 4.49
CA LEU A 49 8.59 -9.04 4.52
C LEU A 49 8.53 -7.90 3.49
N VAL A 50 7.38 -7.76 2.85
CA VAL A 50 7.04 -6.66 1.94
C VAL A 50 6.02 -5.78 2.64
N PRO A 51 6.41 -4.59 3.15
CA PRO A 51 5.46 -3.69 3.79
C PRO A 51 4.69 -2.89 2.74
N LEU A 52 3.37 -2.91 2.83
CA LEU A 52 2.44 -2.01 2.14
C LEU A 52 1.87 -1.03 3.16
N GLY A 53 2.03 0.26 2.93
CA GLY A 53 1.48 1.33 3.75
C GLY A 53 0.27 1.97 3.10
N ILE A 54 -0.75 2.19 3.91
CA ILE A 54 -1.95 2.92 3.53
C ILE A 54 -2.19 4.01 4.58
N LEU A 55 -2.04 5.26 4.17
CA LEU A 55 -2.26 6.43 5.02
C LEU A 55 -3.53 7.15 4.61
N ASN A 56 -4.48 7.27 5.53
CA ASN A 56 -5.64 8.13 5.36
C ASN A 56 -5.22 9.60 5.56
N LEU A 57 -5.35 10.42 4.53
CA LEU A 57 -4.86 11.80 4.56
C LEU A 57 -5.74 12.75 5.37
N LYS A 58 -6.96 12.35 5.71
CA LYS A 58 -7.88 13.16 6.53
C LYS A 58 -7.69 12.89 8.02
N SER A 59 -7.51 11.63 8.41
CA SER A 59 -7.44 11.21 9.81
C SER A 59 -6.02 10.93 10.30
N ASP A 60 -5.02 10.91 9.42
CA ASP A 60 -3.65 10.48 9.68
C ASP A 60 -3.54 9.03 10.19
N CYS A 61 -4.62 8.23 10.11
CA CYS A 61 -4.57 6.81 10.44
C CYS A 61 -3.71 6.06 9.42
N THR A 62 -2.81 5.24 9.93
CA THR A 62 -1.87 4.45 9.12
C THR A 62 -2.14 2.97 9.32
N ASP A 63 -2.34 2.26 8.21
CA ASP A 63 -2.34 0.81 8.17
C ASP A 63 -1.07 0.31 7.48
N ILE A 64 -0.42 -0.70 8.08
CA ILE A 64 0.74 -1.38 7.51
C ILE A 64 0.37 -2.83 7.30
N ILE A 65 0.42 -3.30 6.07
CA ILE A 65 0.10 -4.66 5.69
C ILE A 65 1.37 -5.33 5.21
N PHE A 66 1.79 -6.36 5.91
CA PHE A 66 2.97 -7.14 5.53
C PHE A 66 2.58 -8.29 4.63
N GLY A 67 3.36 -8.51 3.56
CA GLY A 67 3.32 -9.71 2.75
C GLY A 67 4.57 -10.57 2.99
N THR A 68 4.44 -11.88 2.89
CA THR A 68 5.53 -12.84 3.10
C THR A 68 6.21 -13.28 1.79
N SER A 69 5.79 -12.76 0.64
CA SER A 69 6.30 -13.21 -0.66
C SER A 69 6.74 -12.07 -1.58
N SER A 70 6.08 -11.88 -2.70
CA SER A 70 6.49 -10.93 -3.74
C SER A 70 5.62 -9.67 -3.73
N GLU A 71 6.28 -8.52 -3.92
CA GLU A 71 5.59 -7.27 -4.25
C GLU A 71 5.03 -7.37 -5.67
N THR A 72 3.72 -7.53 -5.77
CA THR A 72 2.99 -7.64 -7.04
C THR A 72 1.75 -6.77 -7.01
N SER A 73 1.16 -6.53 -8.18
CA SER A 73 -0.13 -5.85 -8.28
C SER A 73 -1.21 -6.57 -7.45
N ASP A 74 -1.19 -7.90 -7.44
CA ASP A 74 -2.15 -8.73 -6.69
C ASP A 74 -2.00 -8.52 -5.18
N PHE A 75 -0.77 -8.53 -4.66
CA PHE A 75 -0.50 -8.25 -3.25
C PHE A 75 -1.01 -6.87 -2.83
N ILE A 76 -0.74 -5.85 -3.64
CA ILE A 76 -1.13 -4.47 -3.33
C ILE A 76 -2.65 -4.33 -3.29
N VAL A 77 -3.36 -4.94 -4.24
CA VAL A 77 -4.82 -4.86 -4.27
C VAL A 77 -5.46 -5.74 -3.19
N ASP A 78 -4.93 -6.94 -2.91
CA ASP A 78 -5.37 -7.74 -1.75
C ASP A 78 -5.19 -6.93 -0.45
N GLY A 79 -4.10 -6.18 -0.32
CA GLY A 79 -3.88 -5.26 0.80
C GLY A 79 -4.92 -4.14 0.88
N LEU A 80 -5.28 -3.53 -0.24
CA LEU A 80 -6.37 -2.56 -0.30
C LEU A 80 -7.73 -3.18 0.10
N GLU A 81 -7.99 -4.43 -0.29
CA GLU A 81 -9.20 -5.17 0.10
C GLU A 81 -9.24 -5.43 1.61
N VAL A 82 -8.11 -5.86 2.20
CA VAL A 82 -7.98 -6.04 3.66
C VAL A 82 -8.25 -4.73 4.39
N TRP A 83 -7.61 -3.64 3.95
CA TRP A 83 -7.81 -2.31 4.50
C TRP A 83 -9.28 -1.86 4.39
N TRP A 84 -9.87 -1.96 3.20
CA TRP A 84 -11.25 -1.54 2.98
C TRP A 84 -12.24 -2.33 3.84
N ASN A 85 -12.12 -3.65 3.87
CA ASN A 85 -12.99 -4.51 4.67
C ASN A 85 -12.95 -4.19 6.16
N LYS A 86 -11.79 -3.75 6.65
CA LYS A 86 -11.60 -3.32 8.03
C LYS A 86 -12.28 -1.98 8.33
N HIS A 87 -12.24 -1.06 7.39
CA HIS A 87 -12.64 0.34 7.62
C HIS A 87 -13.99 0.73 7.00
N LYS A 88 -14.55 -0.06 6.09
CA LYS A 88 -15.76 0.27 5.32
C LYS A 88 -16.95 0.72 6.15
N ALA A 89 -17.12 0.17 7.36
CA ALA A 89 -18.21 0.58 8.25
C ALA A 89 -18.12 2.05 8.67
N SER A 90 -16.90 2.61 8.77
CA SER A 90 -16.66 4.01 9.09
C SER A 90 -16.78 4.93 7.87
N TYR A 91 -16.94 4.37 6.68
CA TYR A 91 -16.94 5.07 5.39
C TYR A 91 -18.20 4.73 4.55
N ALA A 92 -19.34 4.48 5.20
CA ALA A 92 -20.57 4.06 4.53
C ALA A 92 -21.06 5.04 3.44
N ASP A 93 -20.83 6.34 3.62
CA ASP A 93 -21.27 7.39 2.69
C ASP A 93 -20.27 7.66 1.56
N ILE A 94 -19.09 7.05 1.59
CA ILE A 94 -18.07 7.28 0.57
C ILE A 94 -18.46 6.60 -0.73
N LYS A 95 -18.37 7.35 -1.83
CA LYS A 95 -18.65 6.92 -3.20
C LYS A 95 -17.39 6.90 -4.06
N GLU A 96 -16.37 7.67 -3.69
CA GLU A 96 -15.12 7.77 -4.42
C GLU A 96 -13.93 7.54 -3.49
N LEU A 97 -13.04 6.64 -3.88
CA LEU A 97 -11.75 6.44 -3.24
C LEU A 97 -10.65 7.02 -4.13
N VAL A 98 -10.02 8.09 -3.65
CA VAL A 98 -8.87 8.72 -4.31
C VAL A 98 -7.60 8.10 -3.74
N ILE A 99 -6.78 7.50 -4.60
CA ILE A 99 -5.56 6.81 -4.21
C ILE A 99 -4.36 7.55 -4.81
N ASN A 100 -3.54 8.12 -3.95
CA ASN A 100 -2.25 8.69 -4.34
C ASN A 100 -1.20 7.57 -4.39
N LEU A 101 -0.51 7.46 -5.52
CA LEU A 101 0.47 6.41 -5.81
C LEU A 101 1.75 7.02 -6.39
N ASP A 102 2.86 6.34 -6.21
CA ASP A 102 3.98 6.48 -7.12
C ASP A 102 3.65 5.79 -8.47
N ASN A 103 4.55 5.86 -9.45
CA ASN A 103 4.37 5.16 -10.72
C ASN A 103 5.29 3.94 -10.83
N GLY A 104 5.43 3.22 -9.72
CA GLY A 104 6.24 2.01 -9.61
C GLY A 104 5.74 0.86 -10.50
N PRO A 105 6.60 -0.14 -10.76
CA PRO A 105 6.28 -1.22 -11.73
C PRO A 105 5.03 -2.03 -11.38
N SER A 106 4.72 -2.19 -10.09
CA SER A 106 3.58 -2.99 -9.61
C SER A 106 2.25 -2.24 -9.62
N VAL A 107 2.28 -0.90 -9.63
CA VAL A 107 1.09 -0.01 -9.54
C VAL A 107 0.94 0.95 -10.71
N SER A 108 1.86 0.94 -11.68
CA SER A 108 1.83 1.84 -12.83
C SER A 108 0.48 1.85 -13.53
N SER A 109 0.07 3.02 -13.99
CA SER A 109 -1.18 3.21 -14.76
C SER A 109 -1.21 2.44 -16.08
N SER A 110 -0.09 1.94 -16.56
CA SER A 110 0.05 1.08 -17.74
C SER A 110 0.13 -0.42 -17.38
N ARG A 111 0.24 -0.77 -16.09
CA ARG A 111 0.31 -2.15 -15.64
C ARG A 111 -1.07 -2.82 -15.74
N THR A 112 -1.27 -3.68 -16.74
CA THR A 112 -2.58 -4.28 -17.03
C THR A 112 -3.12 -5.09 -15.86
N GLN A 113 -2.27 -5.85 -15.16
CA GLN A 113 -2.68 -6.61 -13.97
C GLN A 113 -3.19 -5.69 -12.86
N PHE A 114 -2.49 -4.59 -12.57
CA PHE A 114 -2.93 -3.64 -11.56
C PHE A 114 -4.28 -3.02 -11.89
N ILE A 115 -4.43 -2.52 -13.13
CA ILE A 115 -5.69 -1.90 -13.57
C ILE A 115 -6.84 -2.92 -13.54
N HIS A 116 -6.61 -4.16 -14.00
CA HIS A 116 -7.60 -5.22 -13.94
C HIS A 116 -8.05 -5.52 -12.51
N ARG A 117 -7.10 -5.68 -11.58
CA ARG A 117 -7.40 -5.90 -10.16
C ARG A 117 -8.15 -4.71 -9.53
N MET A 118 -7.79 -3.48 -9.89
CA MET A 118 -8.49 -2.28 -9.42
C MET A 118 -9.91 -2.16 -9.97
N ILE A 119 -10.18 -2.68 -11.17
CA ILE A 119 -11.54 -2.80 -11.70
C ILE A 119 -12.34 -3.77 -10.83
N GLY A 120 -11.82 -4.96 -10.54
CA GLY A 120 -12.45 -5.90 -9.63
C GLY A 120 -12.72 -5.31 -8.25
N PHE A 121 -11.74 -4.57 -7.69
CA PHE A 121 -11.91 -3.86 -6.42
C PHE A 121 -13.04 -2.83 -6.48
N SER A 122 -13.11 -2.04 -7.56
CA SER A 122 -14.20 -1.07 -7.79
C SER A 122 -15.57 -1.75 -7.87
N GLU A 123 -15.67 -2.86 -8.58
CA GLU A 123 -16.92 -3.64 -8.72
C GLU A 123 -17.38 -4.24 -7.39
N ASN A 124 -16.43 -4.85 -6.65
CA ASN A 124 -16.73 -5.50 -5.37
C ASN A 124 -17.13 -4.51 -4.27
N THR A 125 -16.61 -3.29 -4.33
CA THR A 125 -16.87 -2.25 -3.32
C THR A 125 -17.97 -1.28 -3.71
N GLY A 126 -18.30 -1.18 -4.99
CA GLY A 126 -19.19 -0.16 -5.55
C GLY A 126 -18.58 1.24 -5.62
N LEU A 127 -17.29 1.39 -5.28
CA LEU A 127 -16.60 2.68 -5.27
C LEU A 127 -16.09 3.06 -6.66
N GLN A 128 -16.24 4.33 -7.03
CA GLN A 128 -15.40 4.91 -8.06
C GLN A 128 -13.96 5.01 -7.52
N ILE A 129 -13.00 4.50 -8.26
CA ILE A 129 -11.57 4.60 -7.90
C ILE A 129 -10.93 5.70 -8.73
N HIS A 130 -10.23 6.61 -8.06
CA HIS A 130 -9.49 7.68 -8.71
C HIS A 130 -7.99 7.55 -8.38
N LEU A 131 -7.22 7.02 -9.32
CA LEU A 131 -5.78 6.85 -9.20
C LEU A 131 -5.08 8.15 -9.61
N ILE A 132 -4.32 8.72 -8.69
CA ILE A 132 -3.51 9.91 -8.92
C ILE A 132 -2.05 9.56 -8.69
N TYR A 133 -1.24 9.71 -9.73
CA TYR A 133 0.16 9.33 -9.72
C TYR A 133 1.07 10.54 -9.55
N TYR A 134 2.09 10.39 -8.73
CA TYR A 134 3.18 11.36 -8.64
C TYR A 134 4.14 11.21 -9.82
N PRO A 135 4.70 12.31 -10.33
CA PRO A 135 5.73 12.25 -11.36
C PRO A 135 7.00 11.53 -10.85
N PRO A 136 7.82 10.97 -11.74
CA PRO A 136 9.12 10.38 -11.37
C PRO A 136 9.95 11.36 -10.55
N TYR A 137 10.73 10.84 -9.61
CA TYR A 137 11.57 11.61 -8.66
C TYR A 137 10.79 12.51 -7.69
N HIS A 138 9.47 12.41 -7.66
CA HIS A 138 8.61 13.17 -6.75
C HIS A 138 7.91 12.28 -5.71
N SER A 139 8.34 11.03 -5.57
CA SER A 139 7.79 10.07 -4.59
C SER A 139 7.84 10.60 -3.16
N LYS A 140 8.89 11.41 -2.81
CA LYS A 140 8.99 12.10 -1.50
C LYS A 140 7.77 12.97 -1.14
N TYR A 141 6.92 13.28 -2.11
CA TYR A 141 5.65 13.98 -1.88
C TYR A 141 4.50 13.02 -1.59
N ASN A 142 4.69 11.70 -1.76
CA ASN A 142 3.72 10.71 -1.34
C ASN A 142 3.72 10.62 0.20
N PRO A 143 2.66 11.09 0.89
CA PRO A 143 2.73 11.28 2.34
C PRO A 143 3.04 10.01 3.14
N VAL A 144 2.63 8.84 2.65
CA VAL A 144 2.88 7.55 3.32
C VAL A 144 4.37 7.21 3.40
N GLU A 145 5.21 7.71 2.49
CA GLU A 145 6.67 7.46 2.55
C GLU A 145 7.31 7.96 3.84
N ARG A 146 6.76 9.02 4.42
CA ARG A 146 7.23 9.53 5.72
C ARG A 146 6.99 8.55 6.86
N CYS A 147 5.99 7.69 6.74
CA CYS A 147 5.73 6.64 7.72
C CYS A 147 6.85 5.61 7.74
N TRP A 148 7.53 5.38 6.60
CA TRP A 148 8.64 4.43 6.52
C TRP A 148 9.85 4.84 7.35
N SER A 149 10.22 6.12 7.33
CA SER A 149 11.30 6.63 8.20
C SER A 149 10.95 6.47 9.67
N ASN A 150 9.66 6.60 10.02
CA ASN A 150 9.19 6.41 11.39
C ASN A 150 9.22 4.93 11.78
N LEU A 151 8.81 4.03 10.90
CA LEU A 151 8.87 2.59 11.11
C LEU A 151 10.32 2.11 11.28
N GLU A 152 11.25 2.57 10.44
CA GLU A 152 12.68 2.22 10.57
C GLU A 152 13.26 2.72 11.90
N ARG A 153 12.98 3.96 12.28
CA ARG A 153 13.42 4.48 13.59
C ARG A 153 12.83 3.72 14.75
N HIS A 154 11.60 3.23 14.61
CA HIS A 154 10.92 2.42 15.62
C HIS A 154 11.56 1.03 15.77
N TRP A 155 12.12 0.49 14.69
CA TRP A 155 12.86 -0.78 14.67
C TRP A 155 14.35 -0.63 15.00
N ASN A 156 14.88 0.59 15.05
CA ASN A 156 16.31 0.83 15.32
C ASN A 156 16.73 0.22 16.65
N GLY A 157 17.90 -0.44 16.63
CA GLY A 157 18.48 -1.11 17.80
C GLY A 157 17.87 -2.48 18.11
N GLU A 158 16.86 -2.92 17.35
CA GLU A 158 16.26 -4.24 17.49
C GLU A 158 16.75 -5.21 16.42
N ILE A 159 16.83 -6.48 16.79
CA ILE A 159 17.04 -7.58 15.85
C ILE A 159 15.67 -8.17 15.51
N LEU A 160 15.27 -8.09 14.25
CA LEU A 160 14.00 -8.64 13.77
C LEU A 160 14.21 -10.09 13.31
N ASN A 161 14.41 -10.99 14.26
CA ASN A 161 14.73 -12.38 14.02
C ASN A 161 13.51 -13.28 13.79
N SER A 162 12.30 -12.74 13.82
CA SER A 162 11.10 -13.45 13.39
C SER A 162 10.08 -12.49 12.80
N VAL A 163 9.18 -13.03 11.97
CA VAL A 163 8.05 -12.30 11.38
C VAL A 163 7.14 -11.75 12.47
N GLU A 164 6.85 -12.55 13.50
CA GLU A 164 6.00 -12.16 14.62
C GLU A 164 6.60 -10.99 15.39
N LYS A 165 7.92 -11.00 15.62
CA LYS A 165 8.61 -9.90 16.30
C LYS A 165 8.53 -8.61 15.47
N ALA A 166 8.77 -8.68 14.17
CA ALA A 166 8.69 -7.52 13.28
C ALA A 166 7.28 -6.91 13.29
N ILE A 167 6.23 -7.74 13.21
CA ILE A 167 4.83 -7.32 13.24
C ILE A 167 4.47 -6.73 14.60
N LYS A 168 4.85 -7.41 15.70
CA LYS A 168 4.59 -6.94 17.06
C LYS A 168 5.20 -5.56 17.30
N TRP A 169 6.44 -5.34 16.90
CA TRP A 169 7.08 -4.04 17.00
C TRP A 169 6.39 -3.00 16.11
N ALA A 170 6.11 -3.29 14.84
CA ALA A 170 5.39 -2.38 13.96
C ALA A 170 4.03 -1.98 14.54
N SER A 171 3.32 -2.90 15.22
CA SER A 171 2.02 -2.62 15.84
C SER A 171 2.05 -1.66 17.03
N THR A 172 3.23 -1.36 17.55
CA THR A 172 3.43 -0.36 18.63
C THR A 172 3.87 1.00 18.09
N MET A 173 4.15 1.10 16.78
CA MET A 173 4.48 2.37 16.14
C MET A 173 3.29 3.34 16.21
N THR A 174 3.62 4.63 16.37
CA THR A 174 2.64 5.71 16.23
C THR A 174 3.04 6.65 15.09
N TRP A 175 2.05 7.14 14.36
CA TRP A 175 2.19 8.21 13.40
C TRP A 175 1.37 9.41 13.86
N LYS A 176 2.01 10.56 14.07
CA LYS A 176 1.35 11.76 14.64
C LYS A 176 0.54 11.45 15.93
N GLY A 177 1.05 10.57 16.76
CA GLY A 177 0.37 10.14 18.01
C GLY A 177 -0.70 9.06 17.84
N ILE A 178 -1.06 8.71 16.62
CA ILE A 178 -2.05 7.67 16.31
C ILE A 178 -1.32 6.33 16.12
N LYS A 179 -1.77 5.31 16.83
CA LYS A 179 -1.19 3.95 16.74
C LYS A 179 -1.45 3.36 15.35
N ALA A 180 -0.41 2.82 14.72
CA ALA A 180 -0.55 2.13 13.45
C ALA A 180 -1.35 0.82 13.60
N SER A 181 -2.17 0.54 12.62
CA SER A 181 -2.83 -0.75 12.47
C SER A 181 -1.93 -1.66 11.64
N VAL A 182 -1.74 -2.90 12.07
CA VAL A 182 -0.85 -3.84 11.39
C VAL A 182 -1.59 -5.13 11.07
N SER A 183 -1.37 -5.63 9.85
CA SER A 183 -1.93 -6.90 9.36
C SER A 183 -0.86 -7.69 8.60
N LEU A 184 -1.05 -9.00 8.47
CA LEU A 184 -0.22 -9.90 7.70
C LEU A 184 -1.06 -10.59 6.63
N ILE A 185 -0.54 -10.63 5.39
CA ILE A 185 -1.05 -11.48 4.32
C ILE A 185 0.00 -12.56 4.08
N ASP A 186 -0.27 -13.76 4.58
CA ASP A 186 0.57 -14.94 4.36
C ASP A 186 0.07 -15.69 3.13
N LYS A 187 0.42 -15.16 1.97
CA LYS A 187 0.03 -15.70 0.66
C LYS A 187 1.20 -15.58 -0.32
N VAL A 188 1.40 -16.62 -1.11
CA VAL A 188 2.40 -16.60 -2.19
C VAL A 188 1.80 -15.89 -3.41
N TYR A 189 2.50 -14.87 -3.87
CA TYR A 189 2.13 -14.10 -5.06
C TYR A 189 3.08 -14.40 -6.22
N GLU A 190 2.51 -14.82 -7.34
CA GLU A 190 3.23 -15.10 -8.57
C GLU A 190 3.62 -13.77 -9.26
N LYS A 191 4.88 -13.70 -9.73
CA LYS A 191 5.40 -12.56 -10.47
C LYS A 191 5.07 -12.68 -11.96
N GLY A 192 5.04 -11.55 -12.64
CA GLY A 192 4.95 -11.51 -14.11
C GLY A 192 3.53 -11.62 -14.66
N ILE A 193 2.51 -11.84 -13.83
CA ILE A 193 1.11 -11.90 -14.29
C ILE A 193 0.74 -10.59 -14.97
N SER A 194 0.18 -10.69 -16.18
CA SER A 194 -0.27 -9.53 -16.96
C SER A 194 -1.38 -9.95 -17.92
N LEU A 195 -2.26 -9.02 -18.26
CA LEU A 195 -3.27 -9.22 -19.29
C LEU A 195 -2.76 -8.69 -20.62
N THR A 196 -3.12 -9.39 -21.70
CA THR A 196 -2.88 -8.94 -23.06
C THR A 196 -3.78 -7.74 -23.41
N LYS A 197 -3.44 -7.02 -24.49
CA LYS A 197 -4.29 -5.94 -25.00
C LYS A 197 -5.69 -6.40 -25.36
N LYS A 198 -5.83 -7.61 -25.88
CA LYS A 198 -7.12 -8.23 -26.26
C LYS A 198 -7.99 -8.47 -25.01
N GLU A 199 -7.41 -9.02 -23.96
CA GLU A 199 -8.12 -9.24 -22.68
C GLU A 199 -8.51 -7.92 -22.01
N MET A 200 -7.64 -6.90 -22.09
CA MET A 200 -7.93 -5.57 -21.54
C MET A 200 -9.00 -4.80 -22.32
N ALA A 201 -9.23 -5.12 -23.59
CA ALA A 201 -10.21 -4.40 -24.44
C ALA A 201 -11.62 -4.39 -23.85
N GLN A 202 -12.06 -5.47 -23.23
CA GLN A 202 -13.39 -5.58 -22.61
C GLN A 202 -13.57 -4.64 -21.39
N TYR A 203 -12.50 -4.15 -20.81
CA TYR A 203 -12.54 -3.28 -19.62
C TYR A 203 -12.39 -1.79 -19.95
N GLN A 204 -12.15 -1.43 -21.22
CA GLN A 204 -11.88 -0.03 -21.61
C GLN A 204 -13.02 0.94 -21.27
N SER A 205 -14.26 0.50 -21.32
CA SER A 205 -15.43 1.33 -20.97
C SER A 205 -15.45 1.73 -19.49
N LYS A 206 -14.77 0.96 -18.61
CA LYS A 206 -14.69 1.21 -17.17
C LYS A 206 -13.53 2.13 -16.79
N ILE A 207 -12.64 2.43 -17.74
CA ILE A 207 -11.42 3.21 -17.49
C ILE A 207 -11.56 4.56 -18.17
N LYS A 208 -11.49 5.63 -17.38
CA LYS A 208 -11.44 7.00 -17.90
C LYS A 208 -10.08 7.61 -17.58
N ARG A 209 -9.36 8.01 -18.59
CA ARG A 209 -8.06 8.70 -18.44
C ARG A 209 -8.25 10.18 -18.72
N SER A 210 -7.59 11.03 -17.95
CA SER A 210 -7.56 12.46 -18.21
C SER A 210 -7.01 12.75 -19.59
N SER A 211 -7.63 13.68 -20.34
CA SER A 211 -7.16 14.10 -21.64
C SER A 211 -5.76 14.74 -21.59
N ASN A 212 -5.49 15.50 -20.53
CA ASN A 212 -4.24 16.22 -20.36
C ASN A 212 -3.15 15.38 -19.68
N LEU A 213 -3.54 14.46 -18.80
CA LEU A 213 -2.63 13.68 -17.96
C LEU A 213 -2.98 12.18 -17.95
N PRO A 214 -3.05 11.50 -19.13
CA PRO A 214 -3.62 10.15 -19.25
C PRO A 214 -2.85 9.07 -18.49
N LYS A 215 -1.58 9.31 -18.15
CA LYS A 215 -0.73 8.42 -17.34
C LYS A 215 -0.80 8.70 -15.84
N TRP A 216 -1.30 9.87 -15.44
CA TRP A 216 -1.19 10.38 -14.08
C TRP A 216 -2.52 10.53 -13.36
N ASP A 217 -3.61 10.54 -14.12
CA ASP A 217 -4.97 10.72 -13.63
C ASP A 217 -5.86 9.70 -14.34
N VAL A 218 -6.26 8.67 -13.60
CA VAL A 218 -7.03 7.53 -14.11
C VAL A 218 -8.20 7.26 -13.19
N ARG A 219 -9.41 7.21 -13.74
CA ARG A 219 -10.62 6.85 -13.01
C ARG A 219 -11.12 5.49 -13.46
N ILE A 220 -11.52 4.67 -12.49
CA ILE A 220 -12.13 3.36 -12.70
C ILE A 220 -13.53 3.42 -12.14
N LEU A 221 -14.50 3.07 -12.98
CA LEU A 221 -15.91 3.13 -12.65
C LEU A 221 -16.42 1.73 -12.27
N PRO A 222 -17.24 1.60 -11.22
CA PRO A 222 -17.95 0.35 -10.95
C PRO A 222 -18.92 0.01 -12.07
N ALA A 223 -19.33 -1.25 -12.19
CA ALA A 223 -20.25 -1.71 -13.24
C ALA A 223 -21.62 -1.01 -13.20
N TYR A 224 -22.01 -0.56 -12.01
CA TYR A 224 -23.23 0.22 -11.79
C TYR A 224 -22.83 1.58 -11.23
N PRO A 225 -23.11 2.68 -11.97
CA PRO A 225 -22.89 4.00 -11.40
C PRO A 225 -23.77 4.12 -10.15
N VAL A 226 -23.14 4.41 -9.01
CA VAL A 226 -23.90 4.77 -7.81
C VAL A 226 -24.70 6.01 -8.16
N ALA A 227 -26.02 5.90 -8.21
CA ALA A 227 -26.86 7.07 -8.42
C ALA A 227 -26.55 8.08 -7.33
N ILE A 228 -26.03 9.24 -7.75
CA ILE A 228 -25.91 10.40 -6.87
C ILE A 228 -27.33 10.91 -6.74
N VAL A 229 -27.99 10.58 -5.62
CA VAL A 229 -29.27 11.16 -5.22
C VAL A 229 -29.00 12.49 -4.56
#